data_75d1f595b6692d4de14e219f90180d99
#
_entry.id   75d1f595b6692d4de14e219f90180d99
#
_cell.length_a   1.000
_cell.length_b   1.000
_cell.length_c   1.000
_cell.angle_alpha   90.00
_cell.angle_beta   90.00
_cell.angle_gamma   90.00
#
_symmetry.space_group_name_H-M   'P 1'
#
loop_
_entity.id
_entity.type
_entity.pdbx_description
1 polymer ?
#
loop_
_entity_poly.entity_id
_entity_poly.type
_entity_poly.pdbx_seq_one_letter_code
_entity_poly.pdbx_strand_id
1 'polypeptide(L)'
;ESYKSSETNELTQQTQSIDTTGTVITEKFVSEEKILPNDKPDKQYEFATSFLKQGDYTTAERALREFVMTNPEHKMAGSAQYWYAETFRIRQLYTDAASAYLEGYQKYPKSEKAAINLLKLGVSLVQIGEKDQGCLMITGVKKEYPDAKQSVPVSYTHLRAHETSLH
;
A
#
# COMPACT_ATOMS: atom_id res chain seq x y z
N GLU A 1 3.19 -23.40 48.97
CA GLU A 1 2.39 -22.20 48.76
C GLU A 1 2.59 -21.68 47.35
N SER A 2 1.49 -21.70 46.67
CA SER A 2 1.30 -21.33 45.29
C SER A 2 1.62 -19.88 44.97
N TYR A 3 2.09 -19.60 43.78
CA TYR A 3 1.65 -18.43 43.04
C TYR A 3 1.56 -18.71 41.55
N LYS A 4 0.32 -18.80 41.06
CA LYS A 4 -0.05 -18.63 39.68
C LYS A 4 0.07 -17.15 39.33
N SER A 5 0.58 -16.84 38.16
CA SER A 5 0.01 -15.75 37.37
C SER A 5 0.44 -15.89 35.91
N SER A 6 -0.39 -16.51 35.17
CA SER A 6 -0.47 -16.31 33.72
C SER A 6 -1.63 -15.34 33.48
N GLU A 7 -1.34 -14.08 33.26
CA GLU A 7 -2.26 -13.15 32.62
C GLU A 7 -1.55 -12.55 31.43
N THR A 8 -1.91 -13.08 30.28
CA THR A 8 -1.69 -12.46 28.99
C THR A 8 -2.45 -11.14 28.98
N ASN A 9 -1.72 -10.04 29.10
CA ASN A 9 -2.27 -8.71 28.86
C ASN A 9 -2.64 -8.59 27.38
N GLU A 10 -3.90 -8.81 27.07
CA GLU A 10 -4.52 -8.25 25.89
C GLU A 10 -4.56 -6.73 26.06
N LEU A 11 -3.61 -6.05 25.43
CA LEU A 11 -3.64 -4.61 25.27
C LEU A 11 -4.78 -4.24 24.32
N THR A 12 -5.97 -4.12 24.92
CA THR A 12 -7.10 -3.47 24.28
C THR A 12 -6.80 -1.97 24.25
N GLN A 13 -6.26 -1.46 23.15
CA GLN A 13 -6.20 -0.01 22.93
C GLN A 13 -7.62 0.50 22.69
N GLN A 14 -8.21 1.06 23.72
CA GLN A 14 -9.46 1.83 23.61
C GLN A 14 -9.09 3.24 23.16
N THR A 15 -9.37 3.56 21.91
CA THR A 15 -9.41 4.96 21.48
C THR A 15 -10.79 5.52 21.84
N GLN A 16 -10.81 6.50 22.72
CA GLN A 16 -12.02 7.26 23.04
C GLN A 16 -12.10 8.47 22.11
N SER A 17 -13.11 8.51 21.26
CA SER A 17 -13.46 9.73 20.55
C SER A 17 -14.72 10.34 21.18
N ILE A 18 -14.68 11.65 21.40
CA ILE A 18 -15.81 12.43 21.96
C ILE A 18 -16.51 13.10 20.79
N ASP A 19 -17.77 12.79 20.60
CA ASP A 19 -18.62 13.53 19.64
C ASP A 19 -19.10 14.87 20.22
N THR A 20 -19.68 15.71 19.35
CA THR A 20 -20.20 17.04 19.72
C THR A 20 -21.40 16.99 20.67
N THR A 21 -21.95 15.83 21.00
CA THR A 21 -23.07 15.65 21.96
C THR A 21 -22.60 15.15 23.32
N GLY A 22 -21.30 14.90 23.49
CA GLY A 22 -20.73 14.45 24.77
C GLY A 22 -20.92 12.96 25.06
N THR A 23 -21.34 12.18 24.08
CA THR A 23 -21.48 10.73 24.20
C THR A 23 -20.14 10.06 23.89
N VAL A 24 -19.64 9.24 24.82
CA VAL A 24 -18.42 8.44 24.62
C VAL A 24 -18.76 7.23 23.77
N ILE A 25 -18.26 7.20 22.53
CA ILE A 25 -18.39 6.05 21.65
C ILE A 25 -17.14 5.17 21.86
N THR A 26 -17.35 3.97 22.39
CA THR A 26 -16.28 2.98 22.52
C THR A 26 -16.28 2.12 21.25
N GLU A 27 -15.42 2.44 20.30
CA GLU A 27 -15.19 1.55 19.16
C GLU A 27 -14.38 0.34 19.63
N LYS A 28 -15.00 -0.84 19.57
CA LYS A 28 -14.28 -2.11 19.68
C LYS A 28 -13.47 -2.31 18.42
N PHE A 29 -12.15 -2.15 18.47
CA PHE A 29 -11.26 -2.67 17.44
C PHE A 29 -11.38 -4.20 17.44
N VAL A 30 -12.06 -4.73 16.44
CA VAL A 30 -11.98 -6.15 16.13
C VAL A 30 -10.59 -6.36 15.53
N SER A 31 -9.72 -7.10 16.19
CA SER A 31 -8.45 -7.51 15.59
C SER A 31 -8.77 -8.26 14.29
N GLU A 32 -8.25 -7.77 13.17
CA GLU A 32 -8.43 -8.47 11.90
C GLU A 32 -7.90 -9.90 12.05
N GLU A 33 -8.74 -10.86 11.72
CA GLU A 33 -8.39 -12.28 11.79
C GLU A 33 -7.19 -12.56 10.89
N LYS A 34 -6.19 -13.24 11.44
CA LYS A 34 -4.98 -13.63 10.72
C LYS A 34 -5.34 -14.45 9.48
N ILE A 35 -4.86 -14.03 8.31
CA ILE A 35 -5.17 -14.68 7.03
C ILE A 35 -3.99 -15.48 6.48
N LEU A 36 -2.75 -15.06 6.78
CA LEU A 36 -1.57 -15.76 6.29
C LEU A 36 -1.39 -17.12 6.96
N PRO A 37 -1.00 -18.16 6.20
CA PRO A 37 -0.70 -19.47 6.76
C PRO A 37 0.52 -19.39 7.68
N ASN A 38 0.59 -20.30 8.63
CA ASN A 38 1.77 -20.47 9.49
C ASN A 38 2.87 -21.20 8.72
N ASP A 39 3.56 -20.48 7.84
CA ASP A 39 4.57 -21.00 6.92
C ASP A 39 5.72 -19.99 6.75
N LYS A 40 6.75 -20.36 5.97
CA LYS A 40 7.87 -19.49 5.64
C LYS A 40 7.41 -18.25 4.86
N PRO A 41 8.10 -17.10 4.99
CA PRO A 41 7.72 -15.88 4.30
C PRO A 41 7.54 -16.01 2.79
N ASP A 42 8.39 -16.77 2.10
CA ASP A 42 8.22 -17.00 0.65
C ASP A 42 6.87 -17.66 0.34
N LYS A 43 6.42 -18.63 1.15
CA LYS A 43 5.12 -19.30 1.00
C LYS A 43 3.96 -18.40 1.36
N GLN A 44 4.11 -17.57 2.39
CA GLN A 44 3.13 -16.55 2.74
C GLN A 44 2.94 -15.54 1.61
N TYR A 45 4.02 -15.11 0.95
CA TYR A 45 3.97 -14.22 -0.20
C TYR A 45 3.26 -14.88 -1.40
N GLU A 46 3.60 -16.13 -1.73
CA GLU A 46 2.92 -16.91 -2.78
C GLU A 46 1.40 -17.01 -2.49
N PHE A 47 1.04 -17.30 -1.25
CA PHE A 47 -0.35 -17.37 -0.82
C PHE A 47 -1.07 -16.03 -0.99
N ALA A 48 -0.49 -14.93 -0.49
CA ALA A 48 -1.06 -13.60 -0.60
C ALA A 48 -1.26 -13.16 -2.05
N THR A 49 -0.29 -13.42 -2.92
CA THR A 49 -0.36 -13.08 -4.34
C THR A 49 -1.28 -13.98 -5.16
N SER A 50 -1.62 -15.18 -4.66
CA SER A 50 -2.56 -16.07 -5.34
C SER A 50 -3.95 -15.46 -5.49
N PHE A 51 -4.38 -14.64 -4.54
CA PHE A 51 -5.65 -13.94 -4.59
C PHE A 51 -5.72 -12.90 -5.73
N LEU A 52 -4.57 -12.27 -6.07
CA LEU A 52 -4.49 -11.37 -7.23
C LEU A 52 -4.81 -12.11 -8.53
N LYS A 53 -4.30 -13.34 -8.68
CA LYS A 53 -4.55 -14.17 -9.87
C LYS A 53 -6.00 -14.61 -9.97
N GLN A 54 -6.69 -14.73 -8.84
CA GLN A 54 -8.10 -15.08 -8.76
C GLN A 54 -9.02 -13.86 -8.92
N GLY A 55 -8.46 -12.63 -8.91
CA GLY A 55 -9.24 -11.40 -8.94
C GLY A 55 -9.91 -11.05 -7.60
N ASP A 56 -9.56 -11.76 -6.53
CA ASP A 56 -10.03 -11.45 -5.17
C ASP A 56 -9.14 -10.38 -4.54
N TYR A 57 -9.34 -9.14 -4.96
CA TYR A 57 -8.51 -8.00 -4.54
C TYR A 57 -8.72 -7.62 -3.09
N THR A 58 -9.87 -7.86 -2.52
CA THR A 58 -10.15 -7.57 -1.10
C THR A 58 -9.38 -8.53 -0.18
N THR A 59 -9.37 -9.81 -0.49
CA THR A 59 -8.58 -10.79 0.28
C THR A 59 -7.07 -10.59 0.02
N ALA A 60 -6.68 -10.29 -1.22
CA ALA A 60 -5.29 -9.96 -1.56
C ALA A 60 -4.78 -8.74 -0.76
N GLU A 61 -5.59 -7.69 -0.62
CA GLU A 61 -5.26 -6.51 0.18
C GLU A 61 -4.91 -6.89 1.62
N ARG A 62 -5.78 -7.62 2.28
CA ARG A 62 -5.58 -8.05 3.68
C ARG A 62 -4.34 -8.93 3.83
N ALA A 63 -4.18 -9.92 2.97
CA ALA A 63 -3.05 -10.85 3.02
C ALA A 63 -1.71 -10.16 2.74
N LEU A 64 -1.64 -9.26 1.75
CA LEU A 64 -0.43 -8.50 1.42
C LEU A 64 -0.07 -7.50 2.51
N ARG A 65 -1.07 -6.83 3.12
CA ARG A 65 -0.86 -5.95 4.26
C ARG A 65 -0.28 -6.73 5.45
N GLU A 66 -0.88 -7.87 5.80
CA GLU A 66 -0.37 -8.73 6.88
C GLU A 66 1.07 -9.16 6.60
N PHE A 67 1.38 -9.56 5.34
CA PHE A 67 2.74 -9.94 4.96
C PHE A 67 3.76 -8.82 5.19
N VAL A 68 3.47 -7.59 4.76
CA VAL A 68 4.36 -6.45 4.94
C VAL A 68 4.55 -6.11 6.41
N MET A 69 3.49 -6.20 7.21
CA MET A 69 3.55 -5.93 8.65
C MET A 69 4.35 -6.99 9.41
N THR A 70 4.24 -8.25 9.03
CA THR A 70 4.89 -9.37 9.72
C THR A 70 6.31 -9.65 9.21
N ASN A 71 6.62 -9.26 7.96
CA ASN A 71 7.90 -9.50 7.31
C ASN A 71 8.48 -8.23 6.65
N PRO A 72 8.61 -7.10 7.38
CA PRO A 72 8.96 -5.81 6.77
C PRO A 72 10.36 -5.77 6.15
N GLU A 73 11.28 -6.59 6.64
CA GLU A 73 12.67 -6.66 6.16
C GLU A 73 12.88 -7.76 5.11
N HIS A 74 11.84 -8.49 4.76
CA HIS A 74 11.98 -9.57 3.78
C HIS A 74 12.21 -9.01 2.37
N LYS A 75 13.02 -9.70 1.56
CA LYS A 75 13.33 -9.29 0.18
C LYS A 75 12.09 -9.00 -0.68
N MET A 76 10.96 -9.66 -0.39
CA MET A 76 9.70 -9.47 -1.11
C MET A 76 8.79 -8.39 -0.51
N ALA A 77 9.19 -7.74 0.61
CA ALA A 77 8.34 -6.76 1.29
C ALA A 77 8.00 -5.57 0.38
N GLY A 78 8.97 -5.04 -0.37
CA GLY A 78 8.73 -3.96 -1.32
C GLY A 78 7.78 -4.37 -2.47
N SER A 79 7.90 -5.60 -2.96
CA SER A 79 6.98 -6.15 -3.96
C SER A 79 5.58 -6.36 -3.37
N ALA A 80 5.48 -6.86 -2.14
CA ALA A 80 4.20 -7.02 -1.45
C ALA A 80 3.50 -5.68 -1.24
N GLN A 81 4.22 -4.64 -0.83
CA GLN A 81 3.69 -3.29 -0.67
C GLN A 81 3.19 -2.71 -2.00
N TYR A 82 3.93 -2.93 -3.09
CA TYR A 82 3.48 -2.53 -4.43
C TYR A 82 2.17 -3.22 -4.82
N TRP A 83 2.07 -4.53 -4.63
CA TRP A 83 0.84 -5.27 -4.94
C TRP A 83 -0.32 -4.91 -4.03
N TYR A 84 -0.06 -4.62 -2.77
CA TYR A 84 -1.05 -4.05 -1.85
C TYR A 84 -1.64 -2.75 -2.40
N ALA A 85 -0.80 -1.83 -2.87
CA ALA A 85 -1.25 -0.60 -3.50
C ALA A 85 -2.05 -0.85 -4.81
N GLU A 86 -1.63 -1.84 -5.61
CA GLU A 86 -2.34 -2.24 -6.83
C GLU A 86 -3.77 -2.75 -6.56
N THR A 87 -4.02 -3.40 -5.41
CA THR A 87 -5.39 -3.84 -5.06
C THR A 87 -6.36 -2.68 -4.97
N PHE A 88 -5.93 -1.52 -4.46
CA PHE A 88 -6.71 -0.30 -4.42
C PHE A 88 -6.88 0.30 -5.81
N ARG A 89 -5.79 0.44 -6.56
CA ARG A 89 -5.80 1.04 -7.89
C ARG A 89 -6.74 0.29 -8.85
N ILE A 90 -6.72 -1.02 -8.85
CA ILE A 90 -7.56 -1.86 -9.70
C ILE A 90 -9.05 -1.63 -9.38
N ARG A 91 -9.38 -1.41 -8.11
CA ARG A 91 -10.74 -1.05 -7.66
C ARG A 91 -11.04 0.46 -7.79
N GLN A 92 -10.16 1.24 -8.41
CA GLN A 92 -10.27 2.70 -8.59
C GLN A 92 -10.32 3.51 -7.29
N LEU A 93 -9.83 2.95 -6.19
CA LEU A 93 -9.65 3.62 -4.91
C LEU A 93 -8.33 4.40 -4.92
N TYR A 94 -8.28 5.47 -5.71
CA TYR A 94 -7.01 6.14 -6.03
C TYR A 94 -6.37 6.87 -4.86
N THR A 95 -7.16 7.34 -3.89
CA THR A 95 -6.64 7.96 -2.66
C THR A 95 -5.88 6.94 -1.81
N ASP A 96 -6.48 5.77 -1.59
CA ASP A 96 -5.86 4.68 -0.85
C ASP A 96 -4.65 4.12 -1.60
N ALA A 97 -4.76 3.99 -2.93
CA ALA A 97 -3.67 3.59 -3.79
C ALA A 97 -2.48 4.55 -3.67
N ALA A 98 -2.70 5.86 -3.74
CA ALA A 98 -1.65 6.88 -3.62
C ALA A 98 -0.95 6.78 -2.25
N SER A 99 -1.71 6.62 -1.16
CA SER A 99 -1.15 6.45 0.19
C SER A 99 -0.28 5.19 0.28
N ALA A 100 -0.75 4.07 -0.25
CA ALA A 100 -0.01 2.80 -0.22
C ALA A 100 1.25 2.82 -1.11
N TYR A 101 1.19 3.47 -2.30
CA TYR A 101 2.38 3.67 -3.13
C TYR A 101 3.40 4.61 -2.49
N LEU A 102 2.94 5.69 -1.84
CA LEU A 102 3.82 6.61 -1.12
C LEU A 102 4.58 5.88 0.00
N GLU A 103 3.88 5.06 0.77
CA GLU A 103 4.51 4.23 1.79
C GLU A 103 5.56 3.27 1.18
N GLY A 104 5.25 2.66 0.06
CA GLY A 104 6.19 1.80 -0.67
C GLY A 104 7.43 2.55 -1.16
N TYR A 105 7.26 3.75 -1.67
CA TYR A 105 8.37 4.61 -2.09
C TYR A 105 9.27 5.00 -0.92
N GLN A 106 8.68 5.34 0.22
CA GLN A 106 9.42 5.75 1.41
C GLN A 106 10.15 4.59 2.10
N LYS A 107 9.50 3.43 2.23
CA LYS A 107 10.04 2.28 2.97
C LYS A 107 10.95 1.39 2.12
N TYR A 108 10.66 1.26 0.83
CA TYR A 108 11.33 0.31 -0.06
C TYR A 108 11.90 0.96 -1.33
N PRO A 109 12.70 2.04 -1.22
CA PRO A 109 13.21 2.79 -2.38
C PRO A 109 14.19 2.00 -3.25
N LYS A 110 14.70 0.87 -2.76
CA LYS A 110 15.65 -0.01 -3.46
C LYS A 110 15.02 -1.33 -3.93
N SER A 111 13.70 -1.50 -3.77
CA SER A 111 13.04 -2.72 -4.23
C SER A 111 13.00 -2.77 -5.77
N GLU A 112 12.88 -3.96 -6.33
CA GLU A 112 12.71 -4.14 -7.79
C GLU A 112 11.46 -3.45 -8.34
N LYS A 113 10.48 -3.15 -7.47
CA LYS A 113 9.23 -2.44 -7.82
C LYS A 113 9.32 -0.92 -7.58
N ALA A 114 10.46 -0.40 -7.09
CA ALA A 114 10.55 1.00 -6.67
C ALA A 114 10.21 1.99 -7.80
N ALA A 115 10.76 1.80 -8.98
CA ALA A 115 10.52 2.69 -10.12
C ALA A 115 9.04 2.69 -10.57
N ILE A 116 8.45 1.51 -10.72
CA ILE A 116 7.03 1.39 -11.09
C ILE A 116 6.11 1.87 -9.98
N ASN A 117 6.51 1.70 -8.73
CA ASN A 117 5.79 2.19 -7.56
C ASN A 117 5.72 3.72 -7.55
N LEU A 118 6.82 4.41 -7.81
CA LEU A 118 6.86 5.88 -7.92
C LEU A 118 6.01 6.37 -9.11
N LEU A 119 6.08 5.69 -10.25
CA LEU A 119 5.23 6.00 -11.40
C LEU A 119 3.74 5.90 -11.04
N LYS A 120 3.33 4.79 -10.42
CA LYS A 120 1.93 4.54 -10.04
C LYS A 120 1.44 5.50 -8.97
N LEU A 121 2.31 5.93 -8.06
CA LEU A 121 2.02 7.03 -7.13
C LEU A 121 1.64 8.28 -7.92
N GLY A 122 2.47 8.71 -8.86
CA GLY A 122 2.22 9.88 -9.68
C GLY A 122 0.90 9.78 -10.46
N VAL A 123 0.63 8.63 -11.08
CA VAL A 123 -0.63 8.39 -11.79
C VAL A 123 -1.83 8.47 -10.85
N SER A 124 -1.75 7.88 -9.66
CA SER A 124 -2.84 7.93 -8.67
C SER A 124 -3.10 9.35 -8.19
N LEU A 125 -2.05 10.16 -7.99
CA LEU A 125 -2.17 11.58 -7.64
C LEU A 125 -2.90 12.37 -8.74
N VAL A 126 -2.57 12.15 -10.01
CA VAL A 126 -3.29 12.76 -11.14
C VAL A 126 -4.79 12.39 -11.12
N GLN A 127 -5.10 11.13 -10.83
CA GLN A 127 -6.50 10.66 -10.78
C GLN A 127 -7.33 11.31 -9.67
N ILE A 128 -6.70 11.68 -8.54
CA ILE A 128 -7.39 12.38 -7.43
C ILE A 128 -7.36 13.91 -7.57
N GLY A 129 -6.83 14.44 -8.69
CA GLY A 129 -6.80 15.87 -8.98
C GLY A 129 -5.51 16.59 -8.59
N GLU A 130 -4.56 15.91 -7.95
CA GLU A 130 -3.25 16.44 -7.56
C GLU A 130 -2.26 16.40 -8.75
N LYS A 131 -2.63 17.10 -9.84
CA LYS A 131 -1.97 17.01 -11.14
C LYS A 131 -0.51 17.44 -11.10
N ASP A 132 -0.18 18.55 -10.45
CA ASP A 132 1.18 19.08 -10.40
C ASP A 132 2.12 18.12 -9.67
N GLN A 133 1.70 17.62 -8.51
CA GLN A 133 2.45 16.64 -7.75
C GLN A 133 2.56 15.31 -8.51
N GLY A 134 1.48 14.85 -9.10
CA GLY A 134 1.47 13.63 -9.91
C GLY A 134 2.43 13.71 -11.10
N CYS A 135 2.41 14.81 -11.86
CA CYS A 135 3.34 15.03 -12.96
C CYS A 135 4.79 15.10 -12.49
N LEU A 136 5.04 15.75 -11.34
CA LEU A 136 6.38 15.80 -10.75
C LEU A 136 6.92 14.42 -10.40
N MET A 137 6.09 13.55 -9.81
CA MET A 137 6.47 12.17 -9.49
C MET A 137 6.73 11.35 -10.76
N ILE A 138 5.87 11.45 -11.78
CA ILE A 138 6.02 10.74 -13.05
C ILE A 138 7.32 11.15 -13.76
N THR A 139 7.61 12.43 -13.83
CA THR A 139 8.84 12.94 -14.47
C THR A 139 10.09 12.63 -13.64
N GLY A 140 9.96 12.54 -12.32
CA GLY A 140 11.03 12.19 -11.40
C GLY A 140 11.52 10.74 -11.51
N VAL A 141 10.67 9.81 -11.98
CA VAL A 141 11.03 8.38 -12.07
C VAL A 141 12.34 8.15 -12.81
N LYS A 142 12.50 8.77 -13.98
CA LYS A 142 13.71 8.60 -14.81
C LYS A 142 14.96 9.17 -14.14
N LYS A 143 14.81 10.21 -13.34
CA LYS A 143 15.91 10.85 -12.60
C LYS A 143 16.34 9.99 -11.40
N GLU A 144 15.37 9.44 -10.67
CA GLU A 144 15.65 8.65 -9.46
C GLU A 144 16.02 7.20 -9.77
N TYR A 145 15.48 6.65 -10.87
CA TYR A 145 15.70 5.27 -11.29
C TYR A 145 16.15 5.21 -12.75
N PRO A 146 17.34 5.73 -13.10
CA PRO A 146 17.80 5.82 -14.48
C PRO A 146 17.98 4.46 -15.15
N ASP A 147 18.29 3.42 -14.38
CA ASP A 147 18.51 2.06 -14.86
C ASP A 147 17.23 1.21 -14.92
N ALA A 148 16.10 1.76 -14.48
CA ALA A 148 14.83 1.04 -14.58
C ALA A 148 14.50 0.79 -16.04
N LYS A 149 14.41 -0.48 -16.43
CA LYS A 149 13.96 -0.88 -17.77
C LYS A 149 12.63 -0.19 -18.05
N GLN A 150 12.56 0.54 -19.16
CA GLN A 150 11.40 1.32 -19.56
C GLN A 150 10.17 0.43 -19.78
N SER A 151 9.49 0.10 -18.70
CA SER A 151 8.11 -0.39 -18.72
C SER A 151 7.12 0.77 -18.50
N VAL A 152 7.60 2.01 -18.64
CA VAL A 152 6.75 3.19 -18.58
C VAL A 152 6.07 3.32 -19.93
N PRO A 153 4.77 3.04 -20.07
CA PRO A 153 4.08 3.27 -21.32
C PRO A 153 4.23 4.75 -21.72
N VAL A 154 4.69 4.99 -22.93
CA VAL A 154 4.87 6.34 -23.52
C VAL A 154 3.59 7.18 -23.47
N SER A 155 2.43 6.54 -23.28
CA SER A 155 1.12 7.19 -23.15
C SER A 155 1.00 8.21 -22.00
N TYR A 156 1.83 8.11 -20.96
CA TYR A 156 1.81 9.08 -19.85
C TYR A 156 2.60 10.37 -20.15
N THR A 157 3.46 10.38 -21.15
CA THR A 157 4.19 11.59 -21.55
C THR A 157 3.31 12.61 -22.28
N HIS A 158 2.14 12.19 -22.79
CA HIS A 158 1.19 13.06 -23.50
C HIS A 158 0.28 13.89 -22.57
N LEU A 159 0.21 13.60 -21.28
CA LEU A 159 -0.56 14.42 -20.34
C LEU A 159 -0.03 15.86 -20.23
N ARG A 160 1.24 16.09 -20.59
CA ARG A 160 1.86 17.42 -20.60
C ARG A 160 1.53 18.24 -21.88
N ALA A 161 1.11 17.58 -22.95
CA ALA A 161 0.90 18.25 -24.25
C ALA A 161 -0.47 18.96 -24.35
N HIS A 162 -1.43 18.63 -23.49
CA HIS A 162 -2.76 19.25 -23.51
C HIS A 162 -2.89 20.55 -22.72
N GLU A 163 -1.92 20.90 -21.85
CA GLU A 163 -2.00 22.13 -21.03
C GLU A 163 -1.41 23.38 -21.72
N THR A 164 -0.68 23.25 -22.82
CA THR A 164 -0.08 24.39 -23.53
C THR A 164 -0.95 24.98 -24.63
N SER A 165 -2.18 24.48 -24.80
CA SER A 165 -3.08 24.94 -25.89
C SER A 165 -4.27 25.78 -25.42
N LEU A 166 -4.24 26.32 -24.20
CA LEU A 166 -5.28 27.22 -23.68
C LEU A 166 -4.67 28.51 -23.15
N HIS A 167 -4.01 29.28 -24.06
CA HIS A 167 -3.79 30.72 -23.91
C HIS A 167 -3.91 31.36 -25.27
#